data_b16464e864166a794ce34fec01efc9a3
#
_entry.id   b16464e864166a794ce34fec01efc9a3
#
_cell.length_a   1.000
_cell.length_b   1.000
_cell.length_c   1.000
_cell.angle_alpha   90.00
_cell.angle_beta   90.00
_cell.angle_gamma   90.00
#
_symmetry.space_group_name_H-M   'P 1'
#
loop_
_entity.id
_entity.type
_entity.pdbx_description
1 polymer ?
#
loop_
_entity_poly.entity_id
_entity_poly.type
_entity_poly.pdbx_seq_one_letter_code
_entity_poly.pdbx_strand_id
1 'polypeptide(L)'
;KQTYQGNDKPVEDEGAVYLSGNGPLVAVLNEALAKDNYKKCKERGENKKITDSRREVGKFIQIIHRYRDNMLAKIKNPVENGVLEIDLEKAMKFNEAGYGEVEHVAIFDEAQRSWTKKRLADYLKRGGTYGNKLKVPNFPMSEAAFLIWSLDQREDWAVIVCLVGGGQEINVGEAGITEWIKALNDKFQHWKVYISPQLTEPEYAEGKVNELLVKNKNVTYSEDLHLNVSLRSYRAEKLSAFVHAMLAIEPNTASLYNEIKDKYPIVLTRDMEKAKKWLHEKVRGTERTGVLITKESARFKPLGIHVLETGDENAVHWFLEDKVDIRSSNYLEDAATEIQVQGLELDYTCVL
;
A
#
# COMPACT_ATOMS: atom_id res chain seq x y z
N LYS A 1 17.88 8.90 1.84
CA LYS A 1 17.96 9.87 0.73
C LYS A 1 19.39 9.89 0.20
N GLN A 2 19.63 9.26 -0.95
CA GLN A 2 20.81 9.56 -1.74
C GLN A 2 20.43 10.76 -2.63
N THR A 3 21.02 11.91 -2.36
CA THR A 3 20.90 13.10 -3.19
C THR A 3 21.70 12.88 -4.46
N TYR A 4 21.03 12.86 -5.60
CA TYR A 4 21.67 12.94 -6.89
C TYR A 4 22.13 14.41 -7.08
N GLN A 5 23.42 14.64 -7.09
CA GLN A 5 24.01 15.95 -7.37
C GLN A 5 24.10 16.14 -8.90
N GLY A 6 23.13 16.79 -9.45
CA GLY A 6 23.20 17.38 -10.79
C GLY A 6 22.92 18.87 -10.70
N ASN A 7 23.98 19.66 -10.83
CA ASN A 7 24.01 21.13 -10.99
C ASN A 7 23.27 22.02 -9.98
N ASP A 8 24.00 22.50 -8.99
CA ASP A 8 23.95 23.80 -8.29
C ASP A 8 22.63 24.53 -7.98
N LYS A 9 21.51 23.82 -7.87
CA LYS A 9 20.34 24.33 -7.16
C LYS A 9 19.99 23.40 -6.00
N PRO A 10 19.61 23.92 -4.83
CA PRO A 10 19.16 23.07 -3.74
C PRO A 10 17.94 22.29 -4.22
N VAL A 11 18.07 20.95 -4.26
CA VAL A 11 17.04 19.98 -4.64
C VAL A 11 16.01 19.91 -3.50
N GLU A 12 15.29 21.00 -3.27
CA GLU A 12 14.21 21.03 -2.28
C GLU A 12 12.89 20.47 -2.81
N ASP A 13 12.73 20.33 -4.14
CA ASP A 13 11.46 19.96 -4.78
C ASP A 13 11.51 18.75 -5.73
N GLU A 14 12.64 18.10 -5.95
CA GLU A 14 12.71 16.86 -6.73
C GLU A 14 12.40 15.65 -5.84
N GLY A 15 11.15 15.52 -5.43
CA GLY A 15 10.70 14.47 -4.52
C GLY A 15 10.36 13.16 -5.22
N ALA A 16 10.53 12.07 -4.48
CA ALA A 16 9.87 10.81 -4.80
C ALA A 16 8.54 10.76 -4.04
N VAL A 17 7.50 10.19 -4.65
CA VAL A 17 6.25 9.87 -3.99
C VAL A 17 6.12 8.35 -3.81
N TYR A 18 5.78 7.93 -2.60
CA TYR A 18 5.40 6.55 -2.30
C TYR A 18 3.88 6.44 -2.27
N LEU A 19 3.34 5.55 -3.10
CA LEU A 19 1.91 5.39 -3.32
C LEU A 19 1.48 3.98 -2.92
N SER A 20 0.49 3.88 -2.05
CA SER A 20 -0.13 2.61 -1.68
C SER A 20 -1.64 2.68 -1.80
N GLY A 21 -2.27 1.58 -2.17
CA GLY A 21 -3.73 1.43 -2.18
C GLY A 21 -4.34 1.19 -0.80
N ASN A 22 -3.50 0.99 0.23
CA ASN A 22 -3.94 0.67 1.59
C ASN A 22 -4.00 1.94 2.46
N GLY A 23 -5.20 2.50 2.66
CA GLY A 23 -5.42 3.71 3.46
C GLY A 23 -4.92 3.59 4.91
N PRO A 24 -5.32 2.58 5.68
CA PRO A 24 -4.82 2.35 7.03
C PRO A 24 -3.30 2.31 7.14
N LEU A 25 -2.62 1.58 6.24
CA LEU A 25 -1.16 1.53 6.21
C LEU A 25 -0.54 2.91 5.96
N VAL A 26 -1.05 3.64 4.96
CA VAL A 26 -0.58 5.00 4.64
C VAL A 26 -0.75 5.93 5.83
N ALA A 27 -1.89 5.87 6.51
CA ALA A 27 -2.17 6.71 7.68
C ALA A 27 -1.22 6.41 8.85
N VAL A 28 -1.01 5.13 9.16
CA VAL A 28 -0.08 4.70 10.22
C VAL A 28 1.35 5.11 9.91
N LEU A 29 1.83 4.89 8.67
CA LEU A 29 3.17 5.28 8.25
C LEU A 29 3.38 6.81 8.32
N ASN A 30 2.40 7.57 7.82
CA ASN A 30 2.46 9.04 7.88
C ASN A 30 2.57 9.54 9.32
N GLU A 31 1.74 9.05 10.22
CA GLU A 31 1.76 9.49 11.62
C GLU A 31 3.03 9.05 12.35
N ALA A 32 3.49 7.80 12.14
CA ALA A 32 4.71 7.29 12.74
C ALA A 32 5.94 8.11 12.31
N LEU A 33 6.08 8.37 11.01
CA LEU A 33 7.18 9.16 10.48
C LEU A 33 7.08 10.64 10.85
N ALA A 34 5.87 11.19 10.95
CA ALA A 34 5.68 12.56 11.41
C ALA A 34 6.06 12.72 12.88
N LYS A 35 5.70 11.76 13.74
CA LYS A 35 6.11 11.73 15.16
C LYS A 35 7.64 11.62 15.28
N ASP A 36 8.28 10.75 14.50
CA ASP A 36 9.75 10.59 14.48
C ASP A 36 10.46 11.86 13.99
N ASN A 37 10.01 12.45 12.88
CA ASN A 37 10.55 13.69 12.34
C ASN A 37 10.41 14.85 13.36
N TYR A 38 9.25 15.01 13.96
CA TYR A 38 9.01 16.00 15.02
C TYR A 38 9.97 15.82 16.19
N LYS A 39 10.15 14.57 16.68
CA LYS A 39 11.06 14.27 17.77
C LYS A 39 12.50 14.63 17.42
N LYS A 40 12.97 14.24 16.24
CA LYS A 40 14.32 14.56 15.75
C LYS A 40 14.57 16.07 15.61
N CYS A 41 13.59 16.82 15.10
CA CYS A 41 13.68 18.28 15.01
C CYS A 41 13.76 18.91 16.40
N LYS A 42 12.96 18.43 17.35
CA LYS A 42 12.99 18.92 18.74
C LYS A 42 14.33 18.62 19.42
N GLU A 43 14.91 17.45 19.21
CA GLU A 43 16.24 17.07 19.73
C GLU A 43 17.36 17.98 19.17
N ARG A 44 17.18 18.51 17.93
CA ARG A 44 18.09 19.49 17.32
C ARG A 44 17.83 20.94 17.75
N GLY A 45 16.83 21.18 18.61
CA GLY A 45 16.45 22.54 19.03
C GLY A 45 15.62 23.32 18.00
N GLU A 46 15.11 22.67 16.95
CA GLU A 46 14.29 23.31 15.94
C GLU A 46 12.85 23.54 16.45
N ASN A 47 12.31 24.73 16.19
CA ASN A 47 10.93 25.05 16.58
C ASN A 47 9.92 24.63 15.48
N LYS A 48 9.70 23.33 15.34
CA LYS A 48 8.79 22.74 14.37
C LYS A 48 7.53 22.23 15.06
N LYS A 49 6.36 22.38 14.42
CA LYS A 49 5.10 21.82 14.90
C LYS A 49 4.89 20.41 14.32
N ILE A 50 4.18 19.56 15.06
CA ILE A 50 3.81 18.22 14.57
C ILE A 50 2.96 18.28 13.27
N THR A 51 2.14 19.33 13.13
CA THR A 51 1.35 19.59 11.92
C THR A 51 2.20 19.83 10.69
N ASP A 52 3.38 20.46 10.86
CA ASP A 52 4.31 20.70 9.77
C ASP A 52 5.00 19.39 9.36
N SER A 53 5.39 18.57 10.35
CA SER A 53 5.93 17.24 10.10
C SER A 53 4.93 16.33 9.38
N ARG A 54 3.65 16.35 9.78
CA ARG A 54 2.59 15.60 9.09
C ARG A 54 2.42 16.07 7.64
N ARG A 55 2.50 17.36 7.37
CA ARG A 55 2.40 17.93 6.02
C ARG A 55 3.57 17.49 5.14
N GLU A 56 4.78 17.51 5.67
CA GLU A 56 5.99 17.07 4.93
C GLU A 56 5.95 15.58 4.59
N VAL A 57 5.65 14.74 5.58
CA VAL A 57 5.56 13.29 5.34
C VAL A 57 4.43 12.97 4.37
N GLY A 58 3.27 13.64 4.51
CA GLY A 58 2.12 13.46 3.63
C GLY A 58 2.32 13.91 2.19
N LYS A 59 3.39 14.66 1.89
CA LYS A 59 3.83 14.91 0.50
C LYS A 59 4.51 13.69 -0.09
N PHE A 60 5.29 12.97 0.71
CA PHE A 60 6.06 11.82 0.27
C PHE A 60 5.24 10.51 0.26
N ILE A 61 4.44 10.25 1.31
CA ILE A 61 3.60 9.04 1.39
C ILE A 61 2.15 9.41 1.17
N GLN A 62 1.56 8.89 0.10
CA GLN A 62 0.20 9.19 -0.28
C GLN A 62 -0.61 7.93 -0.58
N ILE A 63 -1.91 8.01 -0.32
CA ILE A 63 -2.83 7.02 -0.87
C ILE A 63 -2.99 7.27 -2.38
N ILE A 64 -2.92 6.20 -3.16
CA ILE A 64 -2.99 6.25 -4.63
C ILE A 64 -4.22 7.02 -5.14
N HIS A 65 -5.35 6.90 -4.44
CA HIS A 65 -6.58 7.58 -4.82
C HIS A 65 -6.45 9.10 -4.75
N ARG A 66 -5.76 9.64 -3.75
CA ARG A 66 -5.52 11.07 -3.61
C ARG A 66 -4.59 11.59 -4.70
N TYR A 67 -3.50 10.87 -4.96
CA TYR A 67 -2.57 11.20 -6.05
C TYR A 67 -3.30 11.25 -7.40
N ARG A 68 -4.08 10.21 -7.69
CA ARG A 68 -4.90 10.13 -8.90
C ARG A 68 -5.88 11.30 -9.01
N ASP A 69 -6.64 11.60 -7.94
CA ASP A 69 -7.65 12.65 -7.96
C ASP A 69 -7.01 14.04 -8.13
N ASN A 70 -5.83 14.28 -7.57
CA ASN A 70 -5.05 15.50 -7.78
C ASN A 70 -4.64 15.66 -9.25
N MET A 71 -4.20 14.57 -9.89
CA MET A 71 -3.86 14.60 -11.33
C MET A 71 -5.09 14.79 -12.21
N LEU A 72 -6.21 14.13 -11.89
CA LEU A 72 -7.48 14.29 -12.60
C LEU A 72 -8.02 15.72 -12.52
N ALA A 73 -7.76 16.45 -11.43
CA ALA A 73 -8.16 17.83 -11.29
C ALA A 73 -7.42 18.79 -12.26
N LYS A 74 -6.26 18.36 -12.78
CA LYS A 74 -5.42 19.13 -13.72
C LYS A 74 -5.75 18.87 -15.19
N ILE A 75 -6.62 17.91 -15.52
CA ILE A 75 -6.97 17.59 -16.91
C ILE A 75 -8.12 18.44 -17.44
N LYS A 76 -8.21 18.54 -18.76
CA LYS A 76 -9.40 19.03 -19.46
C LYS A 76 -10.57 18.06 -19.20
N ASN A 77 -11.71 18.58 -18.81
CA ASN A 77 -12.92 17.80 -18.54
C ASN A 77 -14.14 18.55 -19.09
N PRO A 78 -14.96 17.93 -19.97
CA PRO A 78 -14.98 16.50 -20.32
C PRO A 78 -13.79 16.05 -21.16
N VAL A 79 -13.47 14.74 -21.09
CA VAL A 79 -12.45 14.12 -21.94
C VAL A 79 -12.99 13.99 -23.36
N GLU A 80 -12.31 14.59 -24.32
CA GLU A 80 -12.68 14.57 -25.74
C GLU A 80 -11.88 13.50 -26.49
N ASN A 81 -12.54 12.82 -27.42
CA ASN A 81 -11.93 11.80 -28.30
C ASN A 81 -11.10 10.71 -27.60
N GLY A 82 -11.32 10.49 -26.31
CA GLY A 82 -10.56 9.50 -25.51
C GLY A 82 -9.09 9.87 -25.28
N VAL A 83 -8.72 11.14 -25.45
CA VAL A 83 -7.37 11.67 -25.20
C VAL A 83 -7.39 12.49 -23.91
N LEU A 84 -6.42 12.24 -23.03
CA LEU A 84 -6.21 13.06 -21.84
C LEU A 84 -5.28 14.21 -22.18
N GLU A 85 -5.67 15.41 -21.81
CA GLU A 85 -4.86 16.62 -21.98
C GLU A 85 -4.81 17.39 -20.66
N ILE A 86 -3.66 17.99 -20.36
CA ILE A 86 -3.51 18.90 -19.23
C ILE A 86 -4.22 20.22 -19.52
N ASP A 87 -4.98 20.71 -18.57
CA ASP A 87 -5.53 22.06 -18.54
C ASP A 87 -4.52 22.95 -17.82
N LEU A 88 -3.78 23.74 -18.58
CA LEU A 88 -2.69 24.56 -18.05
C LEU A 88 -3.13 25.55 -16.98
N GLU A 89 -4.32 26.15 -17.12
CA GLU A 89 -4.82 27.07 -16.09
C GLU A 89 -5.12 26.36 -14.76
N LYS A 90 -5.74 25.19 -14.84
CA LYS A 90 -6.00 24.37 -13.65
C LYS A 90 -4.70 23.89 -13.03
N ALA A 91 -3.73 23.43 -13.83
CA ALA A 91 -2.45 22.97 -13.36
C ALA A 91 -1.70 24.08 -12.62
N MET A 92 -1.66 25.29 -13.16
CA MET A 92 -1.04 26.46 -12.52
C MET A 92 -1.70 26.79 -11.17
N LYS A 93 -3.04 26.84 -11.10
CA LYS A 93 -3.77 27.07 -9.86
C LYS A 93 -3.50 26.01 -8.79
N PHE A 94 -3.37 24.75 -9.19
CA PHE A 94 -3.01 23.66 -8.30
C PHE A 94 -1.58 23.80 -7.77
N ASN A 95 -0.64 24.21 -8.60
CA ASN A 95 0.75 24.41 -8.20
C ASN A 95 0.87 25.60 -7.23
N GLU A 96 0.18 26.71 -7.50
CA GLU A 96 0.09 27.87 -6.59
C GLU A 96 -0.54 27.52 -5.23
N ALA A 97 -1.50 26.60 -5.21
CA ALA A 97 -2.10 26.08 -3.99
C ALA A 97 -1.22 25.07 -3.22
N GLY A 98 0.02 24.82 -3.69
CA GLY A 98 0.98 23.91 -3.04
C GLY A 98 0.71 22.42 -3.25
N TYR A 99 -0.11 22.07 -4.25
CA TYR A 99 -0.34 20.66 -4.65
C TYR A 99 0.65 20.18 -5.73
N GLY A 100 1.81 20.77 -5.74
CA GLY A 100 3.03 20.33 -6.38
C GLY A 100 3.00 20.07 -7.89
N GLU A 101 4.15 20.17 -8.49
CA GLU A 101 4.44 19.61 -9.78
C GLU A 101 4.35 18.09 -9.75
N VAL A 102 4.34 17.45 -10.91
CA VAL A 102 4.42 15.99 -11.00
C VAL A 102 5.78 15.54 -10.48
N GLU A 103 5.79 14.58 -9.57
CA GLU A 103 7.03 14.02 -9.03
C GLU A 103 7.85 13.33 -10.13
N HIS A 104 9.17 13.36 -10.02
CA HIS A 104 10.05 12.62 -10.95
C HIS A 104 10.07 11.11 -10.69
N VAL A 105 9.87 10.73 -9.43
CA VAL A 105 9.92 9.32 -9.01
C VAL A 105 8.62 8.95 -8.31
N ALA A 106 7.97 7.91 -8.79
CA ALA A 106 6.84 7.28 -8.10
C ALA A 106 7.15 5.82 -7.76
N ILE A 107 6.93 5.46 -6.49
CA ILE A 107 7.05 4.10 -6.01
C ILE A 107 5.64 3.60 -5.72
N PHE A 108 5.19 2.59 -6.47
CA PHE A 108 3.88 1.97 -6.28
C PHE A 108 4.02 0.68 -5.48
N ASP A 109 3.50 0.70 -4.28
CA ASP A 109 3.36 -0.49 -3.44
C ASP A 109 2.11 -1.27 -3.85
N GLU A 110 2.23 -2.61 -3.90
CA GLU A 110 1.15 -3.49 -4.35
C GLU A 110 0.63 -3.09 -5.75
N ALA A 111 1.53 -2.83 -6.69
CA ALA A 111 1.19 -2.29 -8.01
C ALA A 111 0.25 -3.21 -8.83
N GLN A 112 0.23 -4.53 -8.54
CA GLN A 112 -0.70 -5.49 -9.14
C GLN A 112 -2.17 -5.21 -8.79
N ARG A 113 -2.45 -4.44 -7.72
CA ARG A 113 -3.81 -4.08 -7.30
C ARG A 113 -4.41 -2.91 -8.04
N SER A 114 -3.71 -2.36 -9.04
CA SER A 114 -4.23 -1.28 -9.87
C SER A 114 -5.53 -1.66 -10.58
N TRP A 115 -6.42 -0.67 -10.75
CA TRP A 115 -7.74 -0.91 -11.29
C TRP A 115 -7.77 -1.03 -12.81
N THR A 116 -8.61 -1.96 -13.29
CA THR A 116 -8.92 -2.05 -14.72
C THR A 116 -9.55 -0.76 -15.25
N LYS A 117 -9.44 -0.54 -16.56
CA LYS A 117 -10.12 0.57 -17.24
C LYS A 117 -11.62 0.66 -16.90
N LYS A 118 -12.32 -0.48 -16.91
CA LYS A 118 -13.77 -0.53 -16.61
C LYS A 118 -14.04 -0.06 -15.18
N ARG A 119 -13.33 -0.61 -14.19
CA ARG A 119 -13.52 -0.25 -12.78
C ARG A 119 -13.26 1.23 -12.53
N LEU A 120 -12.18 1.77 -13.09
CA LEU A 120 -11.84 3.19 -12.94
C LEU A 120 -12.86 4.10 -13.63
N ALA A 121 -13.30 3.76 -14.86
CA ALA A 121 -14.32 4.54 -15.57
C ALA A 121 -15.67 4.53 -14.82
N ASP A 122 -16.10 3.38 -14.29
CA ASP A 122 -17.33 3.27 -13.49
C ASP A 122 -17.25 4.08 -12.19
N TYR A 123 -16.10 4.12 -11.56
CA TYR A 123 -15.84 4.93 -10.36
C TYR A 123 -15.92 6.42 -10.67
N LEU A 124 -15.22 6.88 -11.70
CA LEU A 124 -15.16 8.29 -12.10
C LEU A 124 -16.48 8.81 -12.67
N LYS A 125 -17.30 7.93 -13.26
CA LYS A 125 -18.66 8.29 -13.71
C LYS A 125 -19.56 8.70 -12.54
N ARG A 126 -19.40 8.06 -11.38
CA ARG A 126 -20.20 8.33 -10.16
C ARG A 126 -19.69 9.54 -9.38
N GLY A 127 -18.48 9.97 -9.60
CA GLY A 127 -17.76 10.94 -8.79
C GLY A 127 -17.02 10.25 -7.64
N GLY A 128 -15.71 10.46 -7.56
CA GLY A 128 -14.84 9.84 -6.55
C GLY A 128 -15.23 10.20 -5.11
N THR A 129 -14.84 9.34 -4.19
CA THR A 129 -15.23 9.43 -2.77
C THR A 129 -14.27 10.30 -1.93
N TYR A 130 -13.04 10.51 -2.40
CA TYR A 130 -11.99 11.21 -1.66
C TYR A 130 -11.88 12.68 -2.10
N GLY A 131 -12.50 13.58 -1.32
CA GLY A 131 -12.25 15.03 -1.33
C GLY A 131 -12.81 15.82 -2.53
N ASN A 132 -12.52 15.42 -3.75
CA ASN A 132 -13.05 16.02 -4.96
C ASN A 132 -14.05 15.08 -5.59
N LYS A 133 -15.33 15.44 -5.57
CA LYS A 133 -16.41 14.73 -6.29
C LYS A 133 -16.28 14.95 -7.82
N LEU A 134 -15.06 14.87 -8.34
CA LEU A 134 -14.78 15.10 -9.75
C LEU A 134 -15.38 13.95 -10.58
N LYS A 135 -16.34 14.28 -11.41
CA LYS A 135 -16.90 13.36 -12.38
C LYS A 135 -16.13 13.46 -13.68
N VAL A 136 -15.57 12.35 -14.13
CA VAL A 136 -14.91 12.25 -15.44
C VAL A 136 -15.57 11.10 -16.21
N PRO A 137 -16.69 11.37 -16.93
CA PRO A 137 -17.35 10.37 -17.72
C PRO A 137 -16.46 9.89 -18.87
N ASN A 138 -16.62 8.61 -19.26
CA ASN A 138 -15.88 7.99 -20.36
C ASN A 138 -14.35 8.02 -20.23
N PHE A 139 -13.85 7.92 -19.00
CA PHE A 139 -12.41 7.91 -18.75
C PHE A 139 -11.71 6.79 -19.55
N PRO A 140 -10.65 7.10 -20.34
CA PRO A 140 -10.19 6.20 -21.39
C PRO A 140 -9.10 5.21 -20.99
N MET A 141 -8.59 5.27 -19.75
CA MET A 141 -7.41 4.53 -19.31
C MET A 141 -7.70 3.61 -18.14
N SER A 142 -6.87 2.57 -17.95
CA SER A 142 -6.73 1.86 -16.68
C SER A 142 -5.96 2.71 -15.67
N GLU A 143 -5.98 2.35 -14.41
CA GLU A 143 -5.23 3.08 -13.37
C GLU A 143 -3.73 3.02 -13.65
N ALA A 144 -3.19 1.85 -14.01
CA ALA A 144 -1.78 1.71 -14.42
C ALA A 144 -1.42 2.65 -15.58
N ALA A 145 -2.23 2.66 -16.65
CA ALA A 145 -1.99 3.54 -17.78
C ALA A 145 -2.05 5.03 -17.41
N PHE A 146 -2.97 5.41 -16.52
CA PHE A 146 -3.09 6.79 -16.05
C PHE A 146 -1.90 7.22 -15.18
N LEU A 147 -1.40 6.31 -14.35
CA LEU A 147 -0.23 6.59 -13.52
C LEU A 147 1.04 6.76 -14.36
N ILE A 148 1.24 5.92 -15.37
CA ILE A 148 2.34 6.12 -16.35
C ILE A 148 2.15 7.45 -17.06
N TRP A 149 0.94 7.72 -17.58
CA TRP A 149 0.62 8.97 -18.27
C TRP A 149 0.92 10.21 -17.41
N SER A 150 0.64 10.14 -16.10
CA SER A 150 0.86 11.28 -15.20
C SER A 150 2.34 11.64 -15.06
N LEU A 151 3.24 10.65 -15.04
CA LEU A 151 4.68 10.89 -14.99
C LEU A 151 5.27 11.17 -16.37
N ASP A 152 4.62 10.69 -17.42
CA ASP A 152 4.99 10.98 -18.83
C ASP A 152 4.79 12.45 -19.23
N GLN A 153 4.14 13.24 -18.36
CA GLN A 153 4.04 14.70 -18.53
C GLN A 153 5.35 15.43 -18.19
N ARG A 154 6.35 14.74 -17.65
CA ARG A 154 7.68 15.31 -17.45
C ARG A 154 8.43 15.35 -18.76
N GLU A 155 9.03 16.51 -19.07
CA GLU A 155 9.77 16.72 -20.32
C GLU A 155 11.19 16.13 -20.29
N ASP A 156 11.78 16.00 -19.08
CA ASP A 156 13.17 15.61 -18.89
C ASP A 156 13.33 14.12 -18.57
N TRP A 157 12.89 13.68 -17.40
CA TRP A 157 12.95 12.28 -16.99
C TRP A 157 11.91 11.96 -15.92
N ALA A 158 11.53 10.69 -15.86
CA ALA A 158 10.72 10.14 -14.78
C ALA A 158 11.09 8.68 -14.53
N VAL A 159 10.86 8.22 -13.29
CA VAL A 159 11.07 6.82 -12.88
C VAL A 159 9.83 6.31 -12.16
N ILE A 160 9.36 5.15 -12.56
CA ILE A 160 8.30 4.41 -11.87
C ILE A 160 8.89 3.12 -11.33
N VAL A 161 8.73 2.89 -10.02
CA VAL A 161 9.10 1.65 -9.36
C VAL A 161 7.82 0.96 -8.93
N CYS A 162 7.53 -0.20 -9.51
CA CYS A 162 6.38 -1.03 -9.14
C CYS A 162 6.86 -2.18 -8.23
N LEU A 163 6.43 -2.18 -6.98
CA LEU A 163 6.57 -3.31 -6.08
C LEU A 163 5.37 -4.25 -6.32
N VAL A 164 5.65 -5.48 -6.72
CA VAL A 164 4.63 -6.44 -7.15
C VAL A 164 4.72 -7.70 -6.30
N GLY A 165 3.62 -8.09 -5.69
CA GLY A 165 3.46 -9.38 -5.01
C GLY A 165 2.67 -10.37 -5.85
N GLY A 166 3.07 -11.64 -5.91
CA GLY A 166 2.33 -12.69 -6.60
C GLY A 166 1.10 -13.17 -5.83
N GLY A 167 0.05 -13.60 -6.57
CA GLY A 167 -1.08 -14.31 -5.99
C GLY A 167 -1.99 -13.54 -5.03
N GLN A 168 -1.89 -12.21 -4.98
CA GLN A 168 -2.63 -11.37 -4.03
C GLN A 168 -3.69 -10.48 -4.67
N GLU A 169 -4.24 -10.86 -5.81
CA GLU A 169 -5.37 -10.17 -6.40
C GLU A 169 -6.65 -10.51 -5.61
N ILE A 170 -6.99 -9.63 -4.65
CA ILE A 170 -8.04 -9.90 -3.66
C ILE A 170 -9.42 -9.41 -4.12
N ASN A 171 -9.48 -8.43 -5.03
CA ASN A 171 -10.73 -7.77 -5.38
C ASN A 171 -11.10 -7.90 -6.86
N VAL A 172 -12.39 -8.07 -7.11
CA VAL A 172 -12.94 -8.03 -8.47
C VAL A 172 -12.62 -6.69 -9.15
N GLY A 173 -11.92 -6.76 -10.28
CA GLY A 173 -11.51 -5.57 -11.06
C GLY A 173 -10.10 -5.05 -10.75
N GLU A 174 -9.31 -5.75 -9.95
CA GLU A 174 -7.86 -5.61 -9.92
C GLU A 174 -7.30 -6.30 -11.16
N ALA A 175 -6.28 -5.68 -11.76
CA ALA A 175 -5.87 -6.04 -13.12
C ALA A 175 -4.54 -6.78 -13.19
N GLY A 176 -3.93 -7.02 -12.03
CA GLY A 176 -2.61 -7.61 -11.96
C GLY A 176 -1.54 -6.77 -12.67
N ILE A 177 -0.37 -7.34 -12.87
CA ILE A 177 0.73 -6.71 -13.62
C ILE A 177 0.39 -6.52 -15.12
N THR A 178 -0.59 -7.26 -15.62
CA THR A 178 -0.97 -7.29 -17.03
C THR A 178 -1.34 -5.91 -17.57
N GLU A 179 -2.04 -5.08 -16.81
CA GLU A 179 -2.43 -3.74 -17.27
C GLU A 179 -1.25 -2.77 -17.37
N TRP A 180 -0.24 -2.92 -16.52
CA TRP A 180 1.01 -2.17 -16.63
C TRP A 180 1.73 -2.51 -17.92
N ILE A 181 1.87 -3.80 -18.23
CA ILE A 181 2.54 -4.27 -19.45
C ILE A 181 1.76 -3.86 -20.70
N LYS A 182 0.43 -3.97 -20.69
CA LYS A 182 -0.41 -3.49 -21.80
C LYS A 182 -0.26 -1.99 -22.03
N ALA A 183 -0.27 -1.20 -20.96
CA ALA A 183 -0.09 0.25 -21.07
C ALA A 183 1.25 0.60 -21.73
N LEU A 184 2.34 -0.06 -21.30
CA LEU A 184 3.67 0.10 -21.87
C LEU A 184 3.72 -0.30 -23.36
N ASN A 185 3.07 -1.40 -23.73
CA ASN A 185 3.06 -1.89 -25.11
C ASN A 185 2.21 -1.02 -26.05
N ASP A 186 1.08 -0.52 -25.56
CA ASP A 186 0.09 0.14 -26.41
C ASP A 186 0.35 1.64 -26.56
N LYS A 187 0.82 2.31 -25.48
CA LYS A 187 0.87 3.77 -25.43
C LYS A 187 2.23 4.35 -25.05
N PHE A 188 3.03 3.63 -24.26
CA PHE A 188 4.24 4.15 -23.64
C PHE A 188 5.48 3.34 -24.04
N GLN A 189 5.61 2.99 -25.31
CA GLN A 189 6.71 2.18 -25.85
C GLN A 189 8.09 2.86 -25.75
N HIS A 190 8.14 4.18 -25.55
CA HIS A 190 9.38 4.94 -25.37
C HIS A 190 9.99 4.76 -23.97
N TRP A 191 9.22 4.26 -23.00
CA TRP A 191 9.74 3.95 -21.65
C TRP A 191 10.69 2.76 -21.69
N LYS A 192 11.80 2.86 -20.95
CA LYS A 192 12.70 1.73 -20.68
C LYS A 192 12.13 0.91 -19.53
N VAL A 193 12.00 -0.39 -19.73
CA VAL A 193 11.42 -1.31 -18.77
C VAL A 193 12.52 -2.20 -18.19
N TYR A 194 12.67 -2.19 -16.88
CA TYR A 194 13.55 -3.09 -16.15
C TYR A 194 12.69 -4.05 -15.34
N ILE A 195 12.92 -5.35 -15.48
CA ILE A 195 12.04 -6.36 -14.89
C ILE A 195 12.84 -7.54 -14.33
N SER A 196 12.37 -8.11 -13.22
CA SER A 196 12.92 -9.36 -12.70
C SER A 196 12.54 -10.54 -13.63
N PRO A 197 13.48 -11.43 -13.99
CA PRO A 197 13.16 -12.63 -14.76
C PRO A 197 12.19 -13.58 -14.02
N GLN A 198 12.11 -13.50 -12.69
CA GLN A 198 11.21 -14.35 -11.89
C GLN A 198 9.74 -13.91 -11.96
N LEU A 199 9.43 -12.73 -12.47
CA LEU A 199 8.05 -12.33 -12.79
C LEU A 199 7.40 -13.14 -13.91
N THR A 200 8.12 -14.10 -14.47
CA THR A 200 7.61 -15.05 -15.48
C THR A 200 6.95 -16.29 -14.88
N GLU A 201 6.99 -16.45 -13.55
CA GLU A 201 6.37 -17.56 -12.85
C GLU A 201 4.82 -17.54 -12.97
N PRO A 202 4.17 -18.72 -12.84
CA PRO A 202 2.72 -18.83 -13.01
C PRO A 202 1.88 -17.93 -12.10
N GLU A 203 2.43 -17.52 -10.95
CA GLU A 203 1.80 -16.62 -9.99
C GLU A 203 1.58 -15.21 -10.56
N TYR A 204 2.35 -14.84 -11.58
CA TYR A 204 2.27 -13.53 -12.23
C TYR A 204 1.65 -13.66 -13.62
N ALA A 205 0.47 -13.09 -13.81
CA ALA A 205 -0.25 -13.11 -15.08
C ALA A 205 -0.32 -14.51 -15.74
N GLU A 206 -0.53 -15.55 -14.95
CA GLU A 206 -0.57 -16.96 -15.41
C GLU A 206 0.70 -17.37 -16.19
N GLY A 207 1.86 -16.82 -15.87
CA GLY A 207 3.12 -17.07 -16.56
C GLY A 207 3.26 -16.40 -17.94
N LYS A 208 2.32 -15.56 -18.35
CA LYS A 208 2.29 -14.93 -19.68
C LYS A 208 3.07 -13.61 -19.77
N VAL A 209 3.75 -13.20 -18.71
CA VAL A 209 4.51 -11.93 -18.69
C VAL A 209 5.48 -11.81 -19.85
N ASN A 210 6.24 -12.86 -20.14
CA ASN A 210 7.17 -12.88 -21.27
C ASN A 210 6.49 -12.68 -22.62
N GLU A 211 5.37 -13.37 -22.87
CA GLU A 211 4.61 -13.24 -24.11
C GLU A 211 4.10 -11.80 -24.31
N LEU A 212 3.68 -11.17 -23.23
CA LEU A 212 3.20 -9.80 -23.24
C LEU A 212 4.35 -8.80 -23.49
N LEU A 213 5.56 -9.08 -22.99
CA LEU A 213 6.73 -8.20 -23.15
C LEU A 213 7.46 -8.37 -24.49
N VAL A 214 7.27 -9.46 -25.23
CA VAL A 214 7.91 -9.68 -26.55
C VAL A 214 7.71 -8.52 -27.53
N LYS A 215 6.61 -7.79 -27.41
CA LYS A 215 6.30 -6.64 -28.26
C LYS A 215 7.07 -5.38 -27.89
N ASN A 216 7.62 -5.32 -26.68
CA ASN A 216 8.33 -4.14 -26.20
C ASN A 216 9.84 -4.32 -26.41
N LYS A 217 10.43 -3.47 -27.25
CA LYS A 217 11.86 -3.52 -27.60
C LYS A 217 12.78 -2.93 -26.51
N ASN A 218 12.23 -2.26 -25.52
CA ASN A 218 12.98 -1.53 -24.49
C ASN A 218 12.99 -2.25 -23.14
N VAL A 219 12.90 -3.60 -23.13
CA VAL A 219 12.88 -4.43 -21.91
C VAL A 219 14.29 -4.93 -21.59
N THR A 220 14.69 -4.76 -20.35
CA THR A 220 15.93 -5.29 -19.78
C THR A 220 15.59 -6.16 -18.57
N TYR A 221 16.09 -7.39 -18.53
CA TYR A 221 15.95 -8.27 -17.39
C TYR A 221 17.12 -8.07 -16.42
N SER A 222 16.83 -8.00 -15.13
CA SER A 222 17.83 -7.93 -14.06
C SER A 222 17.39 -8.76 -12.87
N GLU A 223 18.27 -9.67 -12.42
CA GLU A 223 18.03 -10.49 -11.22
C GLU A 223 18.05 -9.66 -9.94
N ASP A 224 18.75 -8.52 -9.93
CA ASP A 224 18.82 -7.59 -8.79
C ASP A 224 17.46 -6.95 -8.45
N LEU A 225 16.51 -7.03 -9.38
CA LEU A 225 15.15 -6.52 -9.16
C LEU A 225 14.22 -7.52 -8.48
N HIS A 226 14.71 -8.69 -8.12
CA HIS A 226 13.95 -9.65 -7.36
C HIS A 226 14.25 -9.53 -5.86
N LEU A 227 13.21 -9.29 -5.06
CA LEU A 227 13.32 -9.23 -3.61
C LEU A 227 13.33 -10.66 -3.02
N ASN A 228 14.47 -11.34 -3.10
CA ASN A 228 14.63 -12.72 -2.66
C ASN A 228 14.53 -12.93 -1.15
N VAL A 229 14.82 -11.88 -0.37
CA VAL A 229 14.87 -11.98 1.08
C VAL A 229 13.60 -11.39 1.67
N SER A 230 12.69 -12.24 2.08
CA SER A 230 11.59 -11.82 2.91
C SER A 230 12.08 -11.58 4.33
N LEU A 231 12.20 -10.32 4.73
CA LEU A 231 12.53 -9.97 6.12
C LEU A 231 11.45 -10.44 7.10
N ARG A 232 10.21 -10.54 6.63
CA ARG A 232 9.07 -11.02 7.42
C ARG A 232 8.99 -12.55 7.46
N SER A 233 9.14 -13.22 6.32
CA SER A 233 8.91 -14.66 6.20
C SER A 233 10.13 -15.53 6.48
N TYR A 234 11.35 -15.02 6.46
CA TYR A 234 12.56 -15.80 6.78
C TYR A 234 12.46 -16.58 8.10
N ARG A 235 11.76 -15.99 9.09
CA ARG A 235 11.46 -16.69 10.33
C ARG A 235 10.10 -17.39 10.32
N ALA A 236 9.23 -17.09 9.37
CA ALA A 236 7.83 -17.49 9.35
C ALA A 236 7.47 -18.52 8.26
N GLU A 237 8.40 -18.93 7.38
CA GLU A 237 8.13 -19.95 6.35
C GLU A 237 7.52 -21.22 6.95
N LYS A 238 8.12 -21.71 8.02
CA LYS A 238 7.61 -22.89 8.72
C LYS A 238 6.27 -22.66 9.39
N LEU A 239 6.04 -21.44 9.91
CA LEU A 239 4.74 -21.05 10.46
C LEU A 239 3.69 -20.98 9.36
N SER A 240 4.00 -20.39 8.22
CA SER A 240 3.09 -20.34 7.06
C SER A 240 2.76 -21.74 6.55
N ALA A 241 3.75 -22.61 6.42
CA ALA A 241 3.54 -24.00 6.04
C ALA A 241 2.63 -24.75 7.05
N PHE A 242 2.85 -24.54 8.34
CA PHE A 242 1.99 -25.11 9.37
C PHE A 242 0.55 -24.60 9.28
N VAL A 243 0.36 -23.29 9.15
CA VAL A 243 -0.97 -22.67 9.04
C VAL A 243 -1.69 -23.18 7.79
N HIS A 244 -1.00 -23.25 6.65
CA HIS A 244 -1.56 -23.81 5.42
C HIS A 244 -2.00 -25.27 5.61
N ALA A 245 -1.12 -26.13 6.13
CA ALA A 245 -1.42 -27.55 6.37
C ALA A 245 -2.57 -27.73 7.37
N MET A 246 -2.64 -26.89 8.40
CA MET A 246 -3.73 -26.89 9.37
C MET A 246 -5.08 -26.56 8.74
N LEU A 247 -5.13 -25.52 7.92
CA LEU A 247 -6.35 -25.11 7.23
C LEU A 247 -6.78 -26.10 6.15
N ALA A 248 -5.83 -26.75 5.47
CA ALA A 248 -6.07 -27.79 4.48
C ALA A 248 -6.33 -29.18 5.12
N ILE A 249 -6.21 -29.31 6.45
CA ILE A 249 -6.36 -30.58 7.19
C ILE A 249 -5.39 -31.66 6.68
N GLU A 250 -4.14 -31.25 6.42
CA GLU A 250 -3.10 -32.16 5.92
C GLU A 250 -2.56 -33.09 7.01
N PRO A 251 -2.20 -34.35 6.67
CA PRO A 251 -1.69 -35.33 7.65
C PRO A 251 -0.38 -34.92 8.33
N ASN A 252 0.45 -34.08 7.67
CA ASN A 252 1.75 -33.64 8.17
C ASN A 252 1.66 -32.44 9.15
N THR A 253 0.47 -31.91 9.42
CA THR A 253 0.25 -30.74 10.29
C THR A 253 0.92 -30.91 11.67
N ALA A 254 0.79 -32.07 12.29
CA ALA A 254 1.41 -32.35 13.59
C ALA A 254 2.94 -32.30 13.56
N SER A 255 3.56 -32.78 12.46
CA SER A 255 5.00 -32.71 12.27
C SER A 255 5.47 -31.26 12.13
N LEU A 256 4.80 -30.47 11.29
CA LEU A 256 5.09 -29.05 11.10
C LEU A 256 4.94 -28.25 12.41
N TYR A 257 3.91 -28.55 13.21
CA TYR A 257 3.76 -27.93 14.53
C TYR A 257 4.95 -28.21 15.46
N ASN A 258 5.42 -29.46 15.50
CA ASN A 258 6.58 -29.85 16.32
C ASN A 258 7.87 -29.09 15.94
N GLU A 259 8.00 -28.67 14.68
CA GLU A 259 9.17 -27.91 14.23
C GLU A 259 9.13 -26.44 14.69
N ILE A 260 7.95 -25.89 14.99
CA ILE A 260 7.77 -24.48 15.28
C ILE A 260 7.41 -24.17 16.72
N LYS A 261 6.85 -25.13 17.49
CA LYS A 261 6.25 -24.93 18.83
C LYS A 261 7.16 -24.21 19.83
N ASP A 262 8.47 -24.43 19.76
CA ASP A 262 9.43 -23.82 20.67
C ASP A 262 9.77 -22.35 20.31
N LYS A 263 9.54 -21.98 19.05
CA LYS A 263 9.79 -20.62 18.54
C LYS A 263 8.52 -19.78 18.46
N TYR A 264 7.41 -20.41 18.14
CA TYR A 264 6.10 -19.78 17.97
C TYR A 264 5.10 -20.40 18.94
N PRO A 265 4.86 -19.78 20.08
CA PRO A 265 3.87 -20.28 21.03
C PRO A 265 2.46 -20.09 20.45
N ILE A 266 1.84 -21.19 20.06
CA ILE A 266 0.48 -21.20 19.51
C ILE A 266 -0.43 -21.88 20.51
N VAL A 267 -1.53 -21.25 20.84
CA VAL A 267 -2.57 -21.79 21.74
C VAL A 267 -3.93 -21.69 21.06
N LEU A 268 -4.80 -22.64 21.38
CA LEU A 268 -6.18 -22.66 20.92
C LEU A 268 -7.12 -22.64 22.13
N THR A 269 -8.07 -21.73 22.13
CA THR A 269 -9.08 -21.63 23.18
C THR A 269 -10.43 -21.20 22.58
N ARG A 270 -11.53 -21.52 23.29
CA ARG A 270 -12.88 -20.99 23.00
C ARG A 270 -13.30 -19.91 24.01
N ASP A 271 -12.39 -19.51 24.87
CA ASP A 271 -12.63 -18.56 25.95
C ASP A 271 -11.81 -17.29 25.67
N MET A 272 -12.51 -16.20 25.35
CA MET A 272 -11.90 -14.93 24.95
C MET A 272 -11.10 -14.30 26.10
N GLU A 273 -11.59 -14.42 27.33
CA GLU A 273 -10.89 -13.87 28.50
C GLU A 273 -9.55 -14.58 28.73
N LYS A 274 -9.51 -15.89 28.51
CA LYS A 274 -8.26 -16.65 28.58
C LYS A 274 -7.30 -16.25 27.45
N ALA A 275 -7.82 -15.97 26.24
CA ALA A 275 -7.00 -15.50 25.14
C ALA A 275 -6.40 -14.13 25.46
N LYS A 276 -7.20 -13.15 25.89
CA LYS A 276 -6.74 -11.82 26.29
C LYS A 276 -5.69 -11.89 27.41
N LYS A 277 -5.96 -12.67 28.45
CA LYS A 277 -5.02 -12.87 29.55
C LYS A 277 -3.69 -13.45 29.07
N TRP A 278 -3.73 -14.46 28.21
CA TRP A 278 -2.53 -15.09 27.64
C TRP A 278 -1.70 -14.09 26.83
N LEU A 279 -2.34 -13.25 26.01
CA LEU A 279 -1.67 -12.20 25.24
C LEU A 279 -0.96 -11.20 26.18
N HIS A 280 -1.64 -10.72 27.22
CA HIS A 280 -1.05 -9.80 28.19
C HIS A 280 0.13 -10.42 28.96
N GLU A 281 0.10 -11.73 29.25
CA GLU A 281 1.19 -12.44 29.90
C GLU A 281 2.43 -12.62 29.00
N LYS A 282 2.23 -12.64 27.67
CA LYS A 282 3.32 -12.83 26.69
C LYS A 282 4.05 -11.55 26.32
N VAL A 283 3.30 -10.47 26.15
CA VAL A 283 3.84 -9.18 25.66
C VAL A 283 4.86 -8.58 26.63
N ARG A 284 6.01 -8.18 26.11
CA ARG A 284 7.10 -7.53 26.85
C ARG A 284 7.49 -6.21 26.20
N GLY A 285 7.92 -5.26 27.01
CA GLY A 285 8.48 -3.98 26.55
C GLY A 285 7.60 -3.27 25.52
N THR A 286 8.12 -3.06 24.33
CA THR A 286 7.46 -2.37 23.20
C THR A 286 6.68 -3.30 22.28
N GLU A 287 6.65 -4.61 22.56
CA GLU A 287 5.89 -5.56 21.75
C GLU A 287 4.41 -5.19 21.70
N ARG A 288 3.80 -5.41 20.55
CA ARG A 288 2.39 -5.13 20.29
C ARG A 288 1.58 -6.40 20.17
N THR A 289 0.37 -6.31 20.69
CA THR A 289 -0.64 -7.37 20.52
C THR A 289 -1.93 -6.79 19.97
N GLY A 290 -2.79 -7.65 19.44
CA GLY A 290 -4.11 -7.24 18.97
C GLY A 290 -5.03 -8.41 18.70
N VAL A 291 -6.31 -8.11 18.59
CA VAL A 291 -7.34 -9.07 18.17
C VAL A 291 -7.61 -8.85 16.68
N LEU A 292 -7.57 -9.93 15.90
CA LEU A 292 -7.85 -9.92 14.47
C LEU A 292 -9.12 -10.69 14.16
N ILE A 293 -9.89 -10.15 13.23
CA ILE A 293 -11.19 -10.71 12.86
C ILE A 293 -11.42 -10.53 11.35
N THR A 294 -12.23 -11.39 10.75
CA THR A 294 -12.67 -11.17 9.37
C THR A 294 -13.69 -10.03 9.29
N LYS A 295 -13.74 -9.33 8.14
CA LYS A 295 -14.77 -8.32 7.87
C LYS A 295 -16.21 -8.86 7.97
N GLU A 296 -16.41 -10.17 7.82
CA GLU A 296 -17.71 -10.83 7.99
C GLU A 296 -18.02 -11.18 9.45
N SER A 297 -17.68 -10.29 10.33
CA SER A 297 -17.61 -10.49 11.79
C SER A 297 -18.92 -10.31 12.54
N ALA A 298 -20.03 -10.02 11.86
CA ALA A 298 -21.34 -9.76 12.51
C ALA A 298 -21.75 -10.84 13.52
N ARG A 299 -21.32 -12.09 13.32
CA ARG A 299 -21.57 -13.23 14.21
C ARG A 299 -20.92 -13.12 15.60
N PHE A 300 -19.92 -12.25 15.76
CA PHE A 300 -19.19 -12.08 17.02
C PHE A 300 -19.75 -10.95 17.89
N LYS A 301 -20.63 -10.09 17.36
CA LYS A 301 -21.28 -9.03 18.13
C LYS A 301 -21.99 -9.52 19.42
N PRO A 302 -22.72 -10.66 19.39
CA PRO A 302 -23.33 -11.19 20.61
C PRO A 302 -22.32 -11.60 21.70
N LEU A 303 -21.05 -11.77 21.35
CA LEU A 303 -19.97 -12.10 22.28
C LEU A 303 -19.25 -10.85 22.83
N GLY A 304 -19.78 -9.65 22.53
CA GLY A 304 -19.18 -8.39 22.96
C GLY A 304 -17.89 -8.01 22.23
N ILE A 305 -17.62 -8.65 21.06
CA ILE A 305 -16.44 -8.33 20.27
C ILE A 305 -16.80 -7.20 19.30
N HIS A 306 -16.16 -6.07 19.49
CA HIS A 306 -16.32 -4.89 18.66
C HIS A 306 -15.28 -4.91 17.54
N VAL A 307 -15.73 -4.53 16.33
CA VAL A 307 -14.83 -4.36 15.18
C VAL A 307 -14.41 -2.91 15.14
N LEU A 308 -13.11 -2.70 14.96
CA LEU A 308 -12.55 -1.37 14.78
C LEU A 308 -13.30 -0.63 13.67
N GLU A 309 -13.82 0.54 14.00
CA GLU A 309 -14.54 1.35 13.03
C GLU A 309 -13.67 1.71 11.83
N THR A 310 -14.31 1.81 10.67
CA THR A 310 -13.61 2.21 9.45
C THR A 310 -13.15 3.66 9.55
N GLY A 311 -11.91 3.90 9.16
CA GLY A 311 -11.31 5.24 9.15
C GLY A 311 -9.81 5.17 9.42
N ASP A 312 -9.07 5.99 8.69
CA ASP A 312 -7.61 6.01 8.78
C ASP A 312 -7.14 6.43 10.19
N GLU A 313 -7.86 7.35 10.83
CA GLU A 313 -7.57 7.83 12.18
C GLU A 313 -7.73 6.72 13.23
N ASN A 314 -8.74 5.89 13.10
CA ASN A 314 -8.96 4.76 14.00
C ASN A 314 -7.83 3.72 13.87
N ALA A 315 -7.36 3.45 12.66
CA ALA A 315 -6.21 2.57 12.43
C ALA A 315 -4.93 3.14 13.06
N VAL A 316 -4.73 4.45 12.99
CA VAL A 316 -3.59 5.14 13.63
C VAL A 316 -3.63 4.98 15.14
N HIS A 317 -4.77 5.23 15.77
CA HIS A 317 -4.91 5.05 17.22
C HIS A 317 -4.71 3.60 17.64
N TRP A 318 -5.36 2.67 16.95
CA TRP A 318 -5.26 1.26 17.26
C TRP A 318 -3.82 0.74 17.18
N PHE A 319 -3.06 1.20 16.19
CA PHE A 319 -1.70 0.68 15.97
C PHE A 319 -0.59 1.48 16.68
N LEU A 320 -0.75 2.79 16.90
CA LEU A 320 0.33 3.64 17.41
C LEU A 320 0.16 4.12 18.86
N GLU A 321 -1.04 4.04 19.44
CA GLU A 321 -1.22 4.50 20.82
C GLU A 321 -0.59 3.55 21.85
N ASP A 322 -0.32 4.09 23.02
CA ASP A 322 0.30 3.35 24.13
C ASP A 322 -0.63 2.28 24.73
N LYS A 323 -0.05 1.33 25.45
CA LYS A 323 -0.75 0.18 26.07
C LYS A 323 -1.87 0.58 27.05
N VAL A 324 -1.83 1.80 27.57
CA VAL A 324 -2.83 2.33 28.51
C VAL A 324 -3.99 3.06 27.81
N ASP A 325 -3.89 3.30 26.53
CA ASP A 325 -4.97 3.93 25.75
C ASP A 325 -5.98 2.87 25.33
N ILE A 326 -7.24 3.08 25.65
CA ILE A 326 -8.35 2.15 25.33
C ILE A 326 -8.48 1.88 23.83
N ARG A 327 -8.05 2.80 22.98
CA ARG A 327 -8.08 2.65 21.51
C ARG A 327 -6.91 1.83 20.97
N SER A 328 -5.90 1.56 21.80
CA SER A 328 -4.72 0.78 21.40
C SER A 328 -5.05 -0.68 21.18
N SER A 329 -4.44 -1.29 20.18
CA SER A 329 -4.51 -2.74 19.93
C SER A 329 -4.14 -3.56 21.17
N ASN A 330 -3.22 -3.04 22.00
CA ASN A 330 -2.77 -3.70 23.23
C ASN A 330 -3.85 -3.76 24.31
N TYR A 331 -4.88 -2.92 24.23
CA TYR A 331 -5.98 -2.92 25.19
C TYR A 331 -6.96 -4.08 24.93
N LEU A 332 -6.95 -4.66 23.72
CA LEU A 332 -7.71 -5.83 23.30
C LEU A 332 -9.24 -5.68 23.37
N GLU A 333 -9.76 -4.45 23.24
CA GLU A 333 -11.21 -4.20 23.18
C GLU A 333 -11.73 -4.25 21.74
N ASP A 334 -11.06 -3.55 20.82
CA ASP A 334 -11.44 -3.53 19.43
C ASP A 334 -10.62 -4.52 18.61
N ALA A 335 -11.31 -5.29 17.78
CA ALA A 335 -10.69 -6.22 16.84
C ALA A 335 -10.53 -5.58 15.47
N ALA A 336 -9.32 -5.59 14.92
CA ALA A 336 -9.09 -5.08 13.58
C ALA A 336 -9.33 -6.16 12.51
N THR A 337 -9.80 -5.74 11.34
CA THR A 337 -10.00 -6.64 10.21
C THR A 337 -8.69 -6.90 9.47
N GLU A 338 -8.65 -7.99 8.69
CA GLU A 338 -7.53 -8.34 7.81
C GLU A 338 -7.12 -7.18 6.90
N ILE A 339 -8.08 -6.37 6.43
CA ILE A 339 -7.81 -5.23 5.56
C ILE A 339 -7.15 -4.07 6.33
N GLN A 340 -7.57 -3.85 7.58
CA GLN A 340 -7.05 -2.76 8.40
C GLN A 340 -5.61 -3.01 8.87
N VAL A 341 -5.20 -4.27 9.02
CA VAL A 341 -3.85 -4.63 9.45
C VAL A 341 -2.91 -5.04 8.33
N GLN A 342 -3.38 -5.09 7.10
CA GLN A 342 -2.53 -5.47 5.97
C GLN A 342 -1.32 -4.54 5.86
N GLY A 343 -0.12 -5.12 5.84
CA GLY A 343 1.15 -4.38 5.83
C GLY A 343 1.65 -3.93 7.21
N LEU A 344 0.89 -4.14 8.28
CA LEU A 344 1.28 -3.89 9.66
C LEU A 344 1.72 -5.17 10.36
N GLU A 345 2.55 -5.07 11.39
CA GLU A 345 3.07 -6.21 12.15
C GLU A 345 2.65 -6.14 13.62
N LEU A 346 2.21 -7.28 14.15
CA LEU A 346 1.97 -7.50 15.57
C LEU A 346 2.88 -8.63 16.05
N ASP A 347 3.40 -8.51 17.26
CA ASP A 347 4.25 -9.54 17.87
C ASP A 347 3.42 -10.76 18.31
N TYR A 348 2.24 -10.50 18.85
CA TYR A 348 1.28 -11.54 19.24
C TYR A 348 -0.13 -11.16 18.80
N THR A 349 -0.91 -12.14 18.37
CA THR A 349 -2.28 -11.88 17.92
C THR A 349 -3.24 -12.98 18.31
N CYS A 350 -4.47 -12.59 18.61
CA CYS A 350 -5.63 -13.48 18.71
C CYS A 350 -6.40 -13.40 17.39
N VAL A 351 -6.54 -14.50 16.67
CA VAL A 351 -7.32 -14.58 15.43
C VAL A 351 -8.64 -15.28 15.71
N LEU A 352 -9.76 -14.66 15.30
CA LEU A 352 -11.13 -15.13 15.53
C LEU A 352 -11.81 -15.59 14.22
#